data_fb2e652846d9b53509832b3c393c46a4
#
_entry.id   fb2e652846d9b53509832b3c393c46a4
#
_cell.length_a   1.000
_cell.length_b   1.000
_cell.length_c   1.000
_cell.angle_alpha   90.00
_cell.angle_beta   90.00
_cell.angle_gamma   90.00
#
_symmetry.space_group_name_H-M   'P 1'
#
loop_
_entity.id
_entity.type
_entity.pdbx_description
1 polymer ?
#
loop_
_entity_poly.entity_id
_entity_poly.type
_entity_poly.pdbx_seq_one_letter_code
_entity_poly.pdbx_strand_id
1 'polypeptide(L)'
;MVLIVLAISAPWFAAIMAAITQCQARALGFSASFISLVASTLLLNTTSAAESLNAALMVLFSSVTLGAILVLPRRDCNSSTIGGILFLLGSTLLGYATENLLVLLAAWILTTVPFYLPRLFRALWRPRVSLFVSSLALALAIGIVAASSHSLTIHELRGKGPGGIAAFALLVVAVVFRKGICPAHAWVTDAIEGGPVLPVALLLNGHFGALLVAKFIVPVFPHTIENLFPLLSDLALATALYVAIRSLSENEPRRLIAFLALSQSACILAGLESRTTEGITGALVHWIVVSVSTMGLFGVLRLLEVRFGENLTAGTHLGLAGHAPRLAVFFLIFGLALVGLPGTLSFCSQDLLIHGTLQSHPQTGLLLPIAIALNAVSFFRLFTRLFLGKRRTGFTVIADALPREQWILAAGVLFVVFGGLFPNAIVAPRLAQVEATRPTAHARLRPAAMQR
;
A
#
# COMPACT_ATOMS: atom_id res chain seq x y z
N MET A 1 -4.52 -19.39 15.85
CA MET A 1 -5.78 -18.66 16.06
C MET A 1 -5.66 -17.54 17.10
N VAL A 2 -5.16 -17.79 18.31
CA VAL A 2 -5.02 -16.76 19.38
C VAL A 2 -4.21 -15.53 18.92
N LEU A 3 -3.10 -15.72 18.23
CA LEU A 3 -2.25 -14.60 17.71
C LEU A 3 -3.00 -13.71 16.73
N ILE A 4 -3.83 -14.27 15.86
CA ILE A 4 -4.63 -13.50 14.88
C ILE A 4 -5.67 -12.66 15.63
N VAL A 5 -6.37 -13.27 16.58
CA VAL A 5 -7.36 -12.55 17.39
C VAL A 5 -6.70 -11.42 18.18
N LEU A 6 -5.55 -11.67 18.80
CA LEU A 6 -4.80 -10.65 19.53
C LEU A 6 -4.33 -9.51 18.62
N ALA A 7 -3.79 -9.81 17.43
CA ALA A 7 -3.33 -8.81 16.49
C ALA A 7 -4.45 -7.86 16.04
N ILE A 8 -5.68 -8.38 15.87
CA ILE A 8 -6.84 -7.62 15.38
C ILE A 8 -7.57 -6.91 16.53
N SER A 9 -7.76 -7.57 17.67
CA SER A 9 -8.55 -7.03 18.78
C SER A 9 -7.83 -5.93 19.56
N ALA A 10 -6.51 -6.02 19.72
CA ALA A 10 -5.73 -5.01 20.45
C ALA A 10 -5.89 -3.59 19.90
N PRO A 11 -5.76 -3.34 18.56
CA PRO A 11 -5.97 -2.00 18.02
C PRO A 11 -7.43 -1.54 18.10
N TRP A 12 -8.43 -2.41 17.94
CA TRP A 12 -9.83 -2.01 18.09
C TRP A 12 -10.17 -1.65 19.53
N PHE A 13 -9.72 -2.45 20.50
CA PHE A 13 -9.89 -2.13 21.91
C PHE A 13 -9.22 -0.79 22.26
N ALA A 14 -7.98 -0.56 21.81
CA ALA A 14 -7.29 0.69 22.05
C ALA A 14 -7.94 1.88 21.33
N ALA A 15 -8.57 1.68 20.15
CA ALA A 15 -9.34 2.71 19.47
C ALA A 15 -10.56 3.15 20.29
N ILE A 16 -11.29 2.20 20.90
CA ILE A 16 -12.42 2.47 21.79
C ILE A 16 -11.93 3.20 23.05
N MET A 17 -10.86 2.71 23.68
CA MET A 17 -10.26 3.34 24.85
C MET A 17 -9.80 4.76 24.57
N ALA A 18 -9.18 5.03 23.42
CA ALA A 18 -8.78 6.36 23.02
C ALA A 18 -9.97 7.31 22.85
N ALA A 19 -11.10 6.81 22.35
CA ALA A 19 -12.32 7.59 22.20
C ALA A 19 -12.96 7.94 23.57
N ILE A 20 -12.86 7.05 24.55
CA ILE A 20 -13.47 7.22 25.90
C ILE A 20 -12.56 8.10 26.77
N THR A 21 -11.27 7.77 26.88
CA THR A 21 -10.38 8.39 27.88
C THR A 21 -9.84 9.75 27.45
N GLN A 22 -9.78 10.01 26.16
CA GLN A 22 -9.19 11.21 25.55
C GLN A 22 -7.78 11.57 26.05
N CYS A 23 -7.19 10.72 26.89
CA CYS A 23 -5.87 10.88 27.48
C CYS A 23 -4.91 9.86 26.90
N GLN A 24 -3.60 10.22 26.86
CA GLN A 24 -2.50 9.33 26.47
C GLN A 24 -2.69 8.60 25.13
N ALA A 25 -3.41 9.22 24.17
CA ALA A 25 -3.75 8.60 22.88
C ALA A 25 -2.52 8.00 22.17
N ARG A 26 -1.35 8.66 22.24
CA ARG A 26 -0.12 8.14 21.63
C ARG A 26 0.39 6.86 22.33
N ALA A 27 0.32 6.77 23.65
CA ALA A 27 0.75 5.59 24.37
C ALA A 27 -0.14 4.39 24.03
N LEU A 28 -1.47 4.59 23.99
CA LEU A 28 -2.42 3.58 23.51
C LEU A 28 -2.15 3.17 22.07
N GLY A 29 -1.88 4.15 21.18
CA GLY A 29 -1.53 3.88 19.80
C GLY A 29 -0.26 3.05 19.65
N PHE A 30 0.79 3.42 20.38
CA PHE A 30 2.06 2.69 20.40
C PHE A 30 1.89 1.27 20.92
N SER A 31 1.30 1.10 22.11
CA SER A 31 1.15 -0.22 22.73
C SER A 31 0.32 -1.18 21.88
N ALA A 32 -0.81 -0.71 21.34
CA ALA A 32 -1.68 -1.54 20.51
C ALA A 32 -1.01 -1.94 19.17
N SER A 33 -0.38 -1.00 18.47
CA SER A 33 0.32 -1.32 17.22
C SER A 33 1.56 -2.19 17.44
N PHE A 34 2.25 -2.03 18.59
CA PHE A 34 3.37 -2.90 18.97
C PHE A 34 2.89 -4.32 19.30
N ILE A 35 1.79 -4.47 20.04
CA ILE A 35 1.18 -5.79 20.30
C ILE A 35 0.79 -6.47 18.98
N SER A 36 0.14 -5.74 18.08
CA SER A 36 -0.22 -6.27 16.74
C SER A 36 1.01 -6.69 15.95
N LEU A 37 2.10 -5.91 16.00
CA LEU A 37 3.35 -6.24 15.33
C LEU A 37 3.97 -7.52 15.89
N VAL A 38 4.08 -7.63 17.22
CA VAL A 38 4.65 -8.81 17.88
C VAL A 38 3.80 -10.06 17.57
N ALA A 39 2.47 -9.96 17.70
CA ALA A 39 1.56 -11.07 17.41
C ALA A 39 1.66 -11.51 15.94
N SER A 40 1.74 -10.56 15.00
CA SER A 40 1.89 -10.84 13.57
C SER A 40 3.26 -11.47 13.23
N THR A 41 4.33 -11.04 13.89
CA THR A 41 5.68 -11.60 13.71
C THR A 41 5.76 -13.03 14.25
N LEU A 42 5.17 -13.30 15.42
CA LEU A 42 5.07 -14.64 15.96
C LEU A 42 4.24 -15.55 15.03
N LEU A 43 3.15 -15.03 14.47
CA LEU A 43 2.34 -15.75 13.49
C LEU A 43 3.16 -16.11 12.24
N LEU A 44 3.93 -15.16 11.70
CA LEU A 44 4.77 -15.40 10.52
C LEU A 44 5.79 -16.53 10.74
N ASN A 45 6.36 -16.61 11.94
CA ASN A 45 7.33 -17.66 12.29
C ASN A 45 6.69 -19.06 12.44
N THR A 46 5.36 -19.14 12.62
CA THR A 46 4.64 -20.40 12.78
C THR A 46 3.90 -20.85 11.53
N THR A 47 3.84 -20.02 10.48
CA THR A 47 3.11 -20.31 9.24
C THR A 47 4.01 -20.95 8.18
N SER A 48 3.43 -21.84 7.37
CA SER A 48 4.09 -22.42 6.20
C SER A 48 4.36 -21.36 5.11
N ALA A 49 5.30 -21.63 4.20
CA ALA A 49 5.62 -20.71 3.10
C ALA A 49 4.37 -20.34 2.26
N ALA A 50 3.49 -21.31 1.99
CA ALA A 50 2.27 -21.09 1.20
C ALA A 50 1.26 -20.14 1.89
N GLU A 51 1.21 -20.16 3.22
CA GLU A 51 0.29 -19.33 4.02
C GLU A 51 0.93 -18.02 4.52
N SER A 52 2.21 -17.84 4.28
CA SER A 52 3.00 -16.74 4.83
C SER A 52 2.61 -15.35 4.28
N LEU A 53 1.87 -15.25 3.16
CA LEU A 53 1.46 -13.96 2.59
C LEU A 53 0.66 -13.12 3.60
N ASN A 54 -0.37 -13.72 4.18
CA ASN A 54 -1.26 -13.02 5.10
C ASN A 54 -0.49 -12.53 6.33
N ALA A 55 0.32 -13.40 6.93
CA ALA A 55 1.14 -13.06 8.09
C ALA A 55 2.19 -11.97 7.78
N ALA A 56 2.84 -12.06 6.63
CA ALA A 56 3.81 -11.05 6.20
C ALA A 56 3.18 -9.67 5.94
N LEU A 57 2.01 -9.62 5.32
CA LEU A 57 1.27 -8.37 5.14
C LEU A 57 0.79 -7.79 6.48
N MET A 58 0.42 -8.65 7.45
CA MET A 58 0.09 -8.21 8.80
C MET A 58 1.31 -7.59 9.51
N VAL A 59 2.49 -8.20 9.41
CA VAL A 59 3.75 -7.64 9.94
C VAL A 59 4.06 -6.30 9.29
N LEU A 60 4.01 -6.24 7.95
CA LEU A 60 4.27 -5.01 7.21
C LEU A 60 3.34 -3.88 7.65
N PHE A 61 2.04 -4.12 7.65
CA PHE A 61 1.07 -3.06 7.95
C PHE A 61 1.12 -2.61 9.41
N SER A 62 1.35 -3.54 10.35
CA SER A 62 1.57 -3.20 11.76
C SER A 62 2.83 -2.37 11.96
N SER A 63 3.94 -2.70 11.28
CA SER A 63 5.21 -1.95 11.32
C SER A 63 5.03 -0.53 10.77
N VAL A 64 4.39 -0.40 9.60
CA VAL A 64 4.12 0.89 8.96
C VAL A 64 3.20 1.75 9.81
N THR A 65 2.18 1.15 10.44
CA THR A 65 1.27 1.87 11.35
C THR A 65 1.97 2.33 12.62
N LEU A 66 2.81 1.48 13.22
CA LEU A 66 3.64 1.85 14.37
C LEU A 66 4.56 3.03 14.00
N GLY A 67 5.20 2.97 12.85
CA GLY A 67 6.01 4.06 12.31
C GLY A 67 5.22 5.36 12.14
N ALA A 68 4.02 5.29 11.59
CA ALA A 68 3.13 6.43 11.41
C ALA A 68 2.79 7.10 12.76
N ILE A 69 2.44 6.31 13.78
CA ILE A 69 2.12 6.83 15.13
C ILE A 69 3.33 7.50 15.79
N LEU A 70 4.52 6.94 15.61
CA LEU A 70 5.76 7.49 16.17
C LEU A 70 6.20 8.77 15.47
N VAL A 71 6.02 8.87 14.15
CA VAL A 71 6.32 10.09 13.37
C VAL A 71 5.25 11.16 13.56
N LEU A 72 4.01 10.80 13.93
CA LEU A 72 2.90 11.74 14.04
C LEU A 72 3.24 12.96 14.91
N PRO A 73 3.11 14.22 14.42
CA PRO A 73 3.36 15.43 15.20
C PRO A 73 2.44 15.51 16.43
N ARG A 74 2.89 16.21 17.47
CA ARG A 74 2.05 16.41 18.67
C ARG A 74 0.74 17.10 18.38
N ARG A 75 0.72 18.05 17.44
CA ARG A 75 -0.48 18.77 16.99
C ARG A 75 -1.57 17.82 16.46
N ASP A 76 -1.18 16.77 15.76
CA ASP A 76 -2.09 15.80 15.11
C ASP A 76 -2.42 14.61 16.02
N CYS A 77 -1.72 14.50 17.15
CA CYS A 77 -1.84 13.37 18.09
C CYS A 77 -3.03 13.58 19.04
N ASN A 78 -4.24 13.50 18.51
CA ASN A 78 -5.48 13.55 19.27
C ASN A 78 -6.18 12.17 19.24
N SER A 79 -7.13 11.98 20.14
CA SER A 79 -7.88 10.72 20.29
C SER A 79 -8.61 10.31 19.02
N SER A 80 -9.13 11.25 18.25
CA SER A 80 -9.83 10.97 16.99
C SER A 80 -8.88 10.44 15.91
N THR A 81 -7.70 11.07 15.74
CA THR A 81 -6.69 10.64 14.76
C THR A 81 -6.10 9.28 15.12
N ILE A 82 -5.68 9.11 16.39
CA ILE A 82 -5.13 7.83 16.85
C ILE A 82 -6.18 6.73 16.81
N GLY A 83 -7.40 7.00 17.28
CA GLY A 83 -8.51 6.06 17.20
C GLY A 83 -8.82 5.64 15.76
N GLY A 84 -8.81 6.60 14.81
CA GLY A 84 -8.99 6.31 13.39
C GLY A 84 -7.86 5.45 12.80
N ILE A 85 -6.60 5.72 13.16
CA ILE A 85 -5.44 4.92 12.75
C ILE A 85 -5.54 3.48 13.30
N LEU A 86 -5.88 3.33 14.57
CA LEU A 86 -5.99 2.01 15.22
C LEU A 86 -7.19 1.22 14.68
N PHE A 87 -8.32 1.89 14.43
CA PHE A 87 -9.48 1.27 13.79
C PHE A 87 -9.12 0.77 12.38
N LEU A 88 -8.39 1.58 11.61
CA LEU A 88 -7.89 1.21 10.29
C LEU A 88 -6.91 0.04 10.38
N LEU A 89 -6.01 0.01 11.38
CA LEU A 89 -5.09 -1.10 11.61
C LEU A 89 -5.86 -2.40 11.81
N GLY A 90 -6.74 -2.47 12.81
CA GLY A 90 -7.49 -3.69 13.12
C GLY A 90 -8.35 -4.17 11.94
N SER A 91 -9.00 -3.25 11.22
CA SER A 91 -9.82 -3.57 10.04
C SER A 91 -8.97 -4.09 8.87
N THR A 92 -7.76 -3.55 8.69
CA THR A 92 -6.84 -4.02 7.64
C THR A 92 -6.30 -5.41 7.99
N LEU A 93 -5.89 -5.64 9.24
CA LEU A 93 -5.42 -6.96 9.70
C LEU A 93 -6.52 -8.02 9.58
N LEU A 94 -7.78 -7.67 9.86
CA LEU A 94 -8.92 -8.56 9.63
C LEU A 94 -9.02 -8.98 8.16
N GLY A 95 -8.90 -8.04 7.22
CA GLY A 95 -8.94 -8.33 5.78
C GLY A 95 -7.78 -9.22 5.32
N TYR A 96 -6.58 -9.04 5.88
CA TYR A 96 -5.44 -9.91 5.57
C TYR A 96 -5.62 -11.33 6.12
N ALA A 97 -6.15 -11.47 7.33
CA ALA A 97 -6.26 -12.75 8.02
C ALA A 97 -7.41 -13.64 7.51
N THR A 98 -8.47 -13.05 6.93
CA THR A 98 -9.69 -13.79 6.60
C THR A 98 -9.59 -14.61 5.33
N GLU A 99 -10.22 -15.79 5.33
CA GLU A 99 -10.49 -16.62 4.14
C GLU A 99 -11.97 -16.60 3.72
N ASN A 100 -12.82 -15.86 4.45
CA ASN A 100 -14.24 -15.75 4.18
C ASN A 100 -14.57 -14.43 3.47
N LEU A 101 -15.33 -14.50 2.36
CA LEU A 101 -15.66 -13.33 1.53
C LEU A 101 -16.54 -12.29 2.24
N LEU A 102 -17.45 -12.71 3.14
CA LEU A 102 -18.28 -11.77 3.90
C LEU A 102 -17.43 -11.00 4.94
N VAL A 103 -16.49 -11.69 5.57
CA VAL A 103 -15.56 -11.03 6.52
C VAL A 103 -14.60 -10.10 5.76
N LEU A 104 -14.18 -10.48 4.54
CA LEU A 104 -13.38 -9.63 3.66
C LEU A 104 -14.17 -8.37 3.26
N LEU A 105 -15.46 -8.51 2.90
CA LEU A 105 -16.33 -7.38 2.61
C LEU A 105 -16.51 -6.47 3.84
N ALA A 106 -16.73 -7.05 5.01
CA ALA A 106 -16.82 -6.30 6.26
C ALA A 106 -15.53 -5.50 6.52
N ALA A 107 -14.35 -6.14 6.42
CA ALA A 107 -13.05 -5.48 6.56
C ALA A 107 -12.86 -4.36 5.52
N TRP A 108 -13.27 -4.62 4.26
CA TRP A 108 -13.22 -3.63 3.18
C TRP A 108 -14.03 -2.37 3.52
N ILE A 109 -15.27 -2.55 3.98
CA ILE A 109 -16.16 -1.44 4.39
C ILE A 109 -15.59 -0.75 5.63
N LEU A 110 -15.18 -1.50 6.66
CA LEU A 110 -14.65 -0.93 7.91
C LEU A 110 -13.44 -0.03 7.67
N THR A 111 -12.53 -0.39 6.76
CA THR A 111 -11.38 0.47 6.42
C THR A 111 -11.80 1.80 5.80
N THR A 112 -13.02 1.93 5.26
CA THR A 112 -13.52 3.18 4.68
C THR A 112 -14.27 4.06 5.68
N VAL A 113 -14.76 3.48 6.78
CA VAL A 113 -15.56 4.20 7.79
C VAL A 113 -14.92 5.51 8.27
N PRO A 114 -13.61 5.59 8.56
CA PRO A 114 -12.98 6.85 8.99
C PRO A 114 -13.18 8.01 8.00
N PHE A 115 -13.35 7.72 6.70
CA PHE A 115 -13.54 8.72 5.64
C PHE A 115 -14.93 9.33 5.62
N TYR A 116 -15.90 8.67 6.25
CA TYR A 116 -17.26 9.19 6.39
C TYR A 116 -17.46 9.99 7.68
N LEU A 117 -16.49 9.98 8.60
CA LEU A 117 -16.57 10.72 9.85
C LEU A 117 -16.17 12.19 9.65
N PRO A 118 -17.06 13.16 9.94
CA PRO A 118 -16.81 14.60 9.70
C PRO A 118 -15.63 15.16 10.49
N ARG A 119 -15.28 14.50 11.63
CA ARG A 119 -14.16 14.90 12.50
C ARG A 119 -12.80 14.65 11.88
N LEU A 120 -12.68 13.63 11.00
CA LEU A 120 -11.43 13.26 10.34
C LEU A 120 -11.33 13.83 8.93
N PHE A 121 -12.43 13.84 8.18
CA PHE A 121 -12.47 14.29 6.79
C PHE A 121 -13.59 15.32 6.56
N ARG A 122 -13.18 16.56 6.36
CA ARG A 122 -14.12 17.62 5.94
C ARG A 122 -14.49 17.43 4.47
N ALA A 123 -15.78 17.37 4.18
CA ALA A 123 -16.44 17.62 2.88
C ALA A 123 -15.78 17.07 1.58
N LEU A 124 -14.96 16.04 1.64
CA LEU A 124 -14.34 15.42 0.45
C LEU A 124 -15.32 14.42 -0.18
N TRP A 125 -16.15 14.87 -1.12
CA TRP A 125 -17.16 14.01 -1.73
C TRP A 125 -16.57 12.94 -2.66
N ARG A 126 -15.52 13.25 -3.46
CA ARG A 126 -14.92 12.31 -4.39
C ARG A 126 -14.36 11.06 -3.72
N PRO A 127 -13.53 11.14 -2.64
CA PRO A 127 -13.13 9.97 -1.89
C PRO A 127 -14.28 9.12 -1.38
N ARG A 128 -15.32 9.76 -0.84
CA ARG A 128 -16.51 9.05 -0.32
C ARG A 128 -17.25 8.30 -1.42
N VAL A 129 -17.53 8.95 -2.55
CA VAL A 129 -18.21 8.31 -3.69
C VAL A 129 -17.36 7.16 -4.26
N SER A 130 -16.05 7.36 -4.48
CA SER A 130 -15.18 6.31 -5.01
C SER A 130 -15.10 5.10 -4.10
N LEU A 131 -14.93 5.31 -2.79
CA LEU A 131 -14.89 4.24 -1.81
C LEU A 131 -16.24 3.53 -1.65
N PHE A 132 -17.36 4.27 -1.78
CA PHE A 132 -18.72 3.71 -1.78
C PHE A 132 -18.95 2.82 -3.02
N VAL A 133 -18.64 3.32 -4.23
CA VAL A 133 -18.77 2.55 -5.48
C VAL A 133 -17.94 1.28 -5.41
N SER A 134 -16.70 1.38 -4.92
CA SER A 134 -15.83 0.22 -4.71
C SER A 134 -16.44 -0.82 -3.77
N SER A 135 -17.01 -0.37 -2.64
CA SER A 135 -17.63 -1.27 -1.65
C SER A 135 -18.93 -1.89 -2.18
N LEU A 136 -19.73 -1.12 -2.90
CA LEU A 136 -20.96 -1.59 -3.53
C LEU A 136 -20.67 -2.64 -4.62
N ALA A 137 -19.68 -2.37 -5.48
CA ALA A 137 -19.28 -3.32 -6.52
C ALA A 137 -18.78 -4.64 -5.91
N LEU A 138 -17.97 -4.58 -4.83
CA LEU A 138 -17.54 -5.78 -4.12
C LEU A 138 -18.71 -6.52 -3.49
N ALA A 139 -19.66 -5.83 -2.86
CA ALA A 139 -20.84 -6.44 -2.26
C ALA A 139 -21.71 -7.16 -3.30
N LEU A 140 -21.95 -6.52 -4.47
CA LEU A 140 -22.70 -7.12 -5.57
C LEU A 140 -21.97 -8.34 -6.15
N ALA A 141 -20.64 -8.26 -6.32
CA ALA A 141 -19.83 -9.40 -6.77
C ALA A 141 -19.96 -10.60 -5.82
N ILE A 142 -19.84 -10.37 -4.53
CA ILE A 142 -19.98 -11.40 -3.49
C ILE A 142 -21.43 -11.96 -3.48
N GLY A 143 -22.43 -11.11 -3.69
CA GLY A 143 -23.82 -11.54 -3.83
C GLY A 143 -24.04 -12.51 -5.00
N ILE A 144 -23.43 -12.22 -6.18
CA ILE A 144 -23.46 -13.11 -7.34
C ILE A 144 -22.71 -14.42 -7.05
N VAL A 145 -21.53 -14.34 -6.42
CA VAL A 145 -20.76 -15.51 -5.99
C VAL A 145 -21.58 -16.38 -5.04
N ALA A 146 -22.26 -15.78 -4.05
CA ALA A 146 -23.10 -16.48 -3.09
C ALA A 146 -24.31 -17.16 -3.76
N ALA A 147 -24.89 -16.53 -4.76
CA ALA A 147 -26.02 -17.11 -5.51
C ALA A 147 -25.59 -18.27 -6.44
N SER A 148 -24.34 -18.30 -6.87
CA SER A 148 -23.81 -19.29 -7.82
C SER A 148 -22.95 -20.38 -7.17
N SER A 149 -22.69 -20.30 -5.87
CA SER A 149 -21.89 -21.28 -5.14
C SER A 149 -22.46 -21.53 -3.74
N HIS A 150 -22.20 -22.74 -3.20
CA HIS A 150 -22.65 -23.12 -1.87
C HIS A 150 -21.63 -22.72 -0.76
N SER A 151 -20.53 -22.06 -1.12
CA SER A 151 -19.48 -21.63 -0.19
C SER A 151 -19.05 -20.20 -0.44
N LEU A 152 -18.64 -19.54 0.62
CA LEU A 152 -18.01 -18.21 0.62
C LEU A 152 -16.57 -18.24 1.12
N THR A 153 -16.01 -19.46 1.28
CA THR A 153 -14.62 -19.65 1.66
C THR A 153 -13.73 -19.64 0.42
N ILE A 154 -12.75 -18.76 0.38
CA ILE A 154 -11.89 -18.54 -0.80
C ILE A 154 -11.21 -19.83 -1.25
N HIS A 155 -10.74 -20.66 -0.30
CA HIS A 155 -10.10 -21.94 -0.62
C HIS A 155 -11.02 -22.89 -1.40
N GLU A 156 -12.30 -22.97 -1.05
CA GLU A 156 -13.28 -23.84 -1.71
C GLU A 156 -13.72 -23.33 -3.07
N LEU A 157 -13.56 -22.04 -3.35
CA LEU A 157 -13.92 -21.39 -4.61
C LEU A 157 -12.80 -21.45 -5.66
N ARG A 158 -11.59 -21.85 -5.29
CA ARG A 158 -10.42 -21.87 -6.19
C ARG A 158 -10.74 -22.65 -7.48
N GLY A 159 -10.44 -22.03 -8.62
CA GLY A 159 -10.60 -22.62 -9.95
C GLY A 159 -12.03 -22.72 -10.47
N LYS A 160 -13.04 -22.37 -9.66
CA LYS A 160 -14.46 -22.57 -10.02
C LYS A 160 -15.08 -21.41 -10.79
N GLY A 161 -14.54 -20.17 -10.67
CA GLY A 161 -15.06 -18.98 -11.34
C GLY A 161 -16.54 -18.69 -11.09
N PRO A 162 -17.06 -18.73 -9.85
CA PRO A 162 -18.48 -18.62 -9.57
C PRO A 162 -19.02 -17.25 -10.02
N GLY A 163 -20.21 -17.24 -10.64
CA GLY A 163 -20.82 -16.03 -11.18
C GLY A 163 -20.19 -15.52 -12.49
N GLY A 164 -19.18 -16.23 -13.02
CA GLY A 164 -18.60 -15.98 -14.34
C GLY A 164 -18.11 -14.54 -14.56
N ILE A 165 -18.32 -14.01 -15.77
CA ILE A 165 -17.86 -12.67 -16.19
C ILE A 165 -18.52 -11.55 -15.36
N ALA A 166 -19.78 -11.71 -14.93
CA ALA A 166 -20.48 -10.67 -14.19
C ALA A 166 -19.84 -10.41 -12.80
N ALA A 167 -19.56 -11.48 -12.05
CA ALA A 167 -18.85 -11.36 -10.78
C ALA A 167 -17.44 -10.80 -10.99
N PHE A 168 -16.71 -11.30 -11.99
CA PHE A 168 -15.37 -10.82 -12.32
C PHE A 168 -15.36 -9.32 -12.66
N ALA A 169 -16.26 -8.83 -13.51
CA ALA A 169 -16.34 -7.42 -13.90
C ALA A 169 -16.58 -6.51 -12.68
N LEU A 170 -17.48 -6.91 -11.78
CA LEU A 170 -17.73 -6.16 -10.54
C LEU A 170 -16.51 -6.15 -9.59
N LEU A 171 -15.77 -7.26 -9.51
CA LEU A 171 -14.51 -7.31 -8.76
C LEU A 171 -13.46 -6.36 -9.36
N VAL A 172 -13.34 -6.31 -10.69
CA VAL A 172 -12.47 -5.35 -11.37
C VAL A 172 -12.87 -3.91 -11.06
N VAL A 173 -14.17 -3.58 -11.13
CA VAL A 173 -14.67 -2.25 -10.74
C VAL A 173 -14.29 -1.95 -9.26
N ALA A 174 -14.49 -2.89 -8.35
CA ALA A 174 -14.12 -2.71 -6.95
C ALA A 174 -12.62 -2.40 -6.79
N VAL A 175 -11.74 -3.11 -7.52
CA VAL A 175 -10.29 -2.88 -7.52
C VAL A 175 -9.94 -1.51 -8.10
N VAL A 176 -10.47 -1.17 -9.28
CA VAL A 176 -10.21 0.10 -9.99
C VAL A 176 -10.52 1.30 -9.11
N PHE A 177 -11.71 1.33 -8.50
CA PHE A 177 -12.10 2.43 -7.62
C PHE A 177 -11.30 2.45 -6.31
N ARG A 178 -11.01 1.30 -5.71
CA ARG A 178 -10.24 1.22 -4.46
C ARG A 178 -8.79 1.63 -4.62
N LYS A 179 -8.15 1.22 -5.70
CA LYS A 179 -6.74 1.50 -5.99
C LYS A 179 -6.53 2.88 -6.62
N GLY A 180 -7.60 3.52 -7.09
CA GLY A 180 -7.49 4.75 -7.84
C GLY A 180 -6.87 4.56 -9.22
N ILE A 181 -7.19 3.45 -9.88
CA ILE A 181 -6.79 3.23 -11.28
C ILE A 181 -7.61 4.14 -12.18
N CYS A 182 -7.00 4.67 -13.23
CA CYS A 182 -7.68 5.57 -14.18
C CYS A 182 -8.92 4.87 -14.77
N PRO A 183 -10.08 5.56 -14.85
CA PRO A 183 -10.30 6.99 -14.60
C PRO A 183 -10.57 7.37 -13.12
N ALA A 184 -10.66 6.41 -12.20
CA ALA A 184 -11.04 6.65 -10.81
C ALA A 184 -9.88 7.17 -9.90
N HIS A 185 -8.82 7.77 -10.45
CA HIS A 185 -7.62 8.13 -9.70
C HIS A 185 -7.73 9.42 -8.85
N ALA A 186 -8.61 10.33 -9.23
CA ALA A 186 -8.66 11.68 -8.65
C ALA A 186 -8.98 11.71 -7.15
N TRP A 187 -9.69 10.72 -6.62
CA TRP A 187 -10.01 10.67 -5.20
C TRP A 187 -8.77 10.52 -4.31
N VAL A 188 -7.71 9.87 -4.79
CA VAL A 188 -6.48 9.63 -4.04
C VAL A 188 -5.76 10.94 -3.77
N THR A 189 -5.58 11.76 -4.80
CA THR A 189 -4.94 13.07 -4.68
C THR A 189 -5.76 14.02 -3.83
N ASP A 190 -7.08 14.05 -4.02
CA ASP A 190 -8.00 14.89 -3.23
C ASP A 190 -8.00 14.47 -1.75
N ALA A 191 -7.94 13.16 -1.46
CA ALA A 191 -7.89 12.66 -0.09
C ALA A 191 -6.59 13.04 0.64
N ILE A 192 -5.43 12.97 -0.03
CA ILE A 192 -4.13 13.36 0.54
C ILE A 192 -4.02 14.87 0.71
N GLU A 193 -4.53 15.65 -0.25
CA GLU A 193 -4.49 17.12 -0.19
C GLU A 193 -5.37 17.65 0.94
N GLY A 194 -6.63 17.25 0.97
CA GLY A 194 -7.62 17.81 1.88
C GLY A 194 -7.81 17.05 3.19
N GLY A 195 -7.22 15.87 3.33
CA GLY A 195 -7.35 15.01 4.50
C GLY A 195 -6.14 14.99 5.43
N PRO A 196 -6.23 14.25 6.54
CA PRO A 196 -5.09 13.97 7.41
C PRO A 196 -4.14 13.01 6.68
N VAL A 197 -2.94 13.52 6.35
CA VAL A 197 -1.98 12.85 5.44
C VAL A 197 -1.66 11.41 5.87
N LEU A 198 -1.30 11.18 7.15
CA LEU A 198 -0.87 9.85 7.60
C LEU A 198 -2.02 8.81 7.64
N PRO A 199 -3.23 9.11 8.14
CA PRO A 199 -4.37 8.18 8.02
C PRO A 199 -4.72 7.83 6.57
N VAL A 200 -4.67 8.80 5.64
CA VAL A 200 -4.93 8.53 4.22
C VAL A 200 -3.83 7.66 3.63
N ALA A 201 -2.57 7.98 3.91
CA ALA A 201 -1.42 7.19 3.46
C ALA A 201 -1.51 5.73 3.96
N LEU A 202 -1.96 5.51 5.21
CA LEU A 202 -2.20 4.16 5.74
C LEU A 202 -3.31 3.43 4.97
N LEU A 203 -4.42 4.09 4.64
CA LEU A 203 -5.47 3.46 3.81
C LEU A 203 -4.92 3.00 2.45
N LEU A 204 -4.12 3.84 1.80
CA LEU A 204 -3.52 3.51 0.50
C LEU A 204 -2.53 2.36 0.63
N ASN A 205 -1.71 2.35 1.68
CA ASN A 205 -0.71 1.32 1.96
C ASN A 205 -1.31 -0.02 2.42
N GLY A 206 -2.58 -0.06 2.80
CA GLY A 206 -3.33 -1.31 3.00
C GLY A 206 -3.51 -2.11 1.71
N HIS A 207 -3.39 -1.48 0.54
CA HIS A 207 -3.44 -2.08 -0.80
C HIS A 207 -4.54 -3.14 -0.99
N PHE A 208 -5.73 -2.92 -0.42
CA PHE A 208 -6.84 -3.89 -0.45
C PHE A 208 -7.21 -4.36 -1.87
N GLY A 209 -7.10 -3.49 -2.88
CA GLY A 209 -7.34 -3.90 -4.27
C GLY A 209 -6.31 -4.93 -4.74
N ALA A 210 -5.03 -4.76 -4.40
CA ALA A 210 -3.99 -5.75 -4.70
C ALA A 210 -4.20 -7.04 -3.91
N LEU A 211 -4.65 -6.95 -2.65
CA LEU A 211 -5.03 -8.11 -1.84
C LEU A 211 -6.15 -8.90 -2.50
N LEU A 212 -7.20 -8.23 -2.97
CA LEU A 212 -8.33 -8.87 -3.65
C LEU A 212 -7.88 -9.60 -4.92
N VAL A 213 -6.97 -8.98 -5.71
CA VAL A 213 -6.40 -9.62 -6.90
C VAL A 213 -5.59 -10.86 -6.52
N ALA A 214 -4.63 -10.73 -5.61
CA ALA A 214 -3.71 -11.80 -5.27
C ALA A 214 -4.41 -12.98 -4.56
N LYS A 215 -5.32 -12.66 -3.63
CA LYS A 215 -5.94 -13.66 -2.75
C LYS A 215 -7.21 -14.29 -3.32
N PHE A 216 -7.99 -13.54 -4.10
CA PHE A 216 -9.29 -13.97 -4.58
C PHE A 216 -9.37 -14.06 -6.10
N ILE A 217 -9.12 -12.97 -6.85
CA ILE A 217 -9.37 -12.95 -8.29
C ILE A 217 -8.50 -13.97 -9.01
N VAL A 218 -7.18 -13.95 -8.79
CA VAL A 218 -6.24 -14.85 -9.48
C VAL A 218 -6.50 -16.32 -9.17
N PRO A 219 -6.69 -16.75 -7.91
CA PRO A 219 -6.90 -18.16 -7.64
C PRO A 219 -8.30 -18.68 -8.01
N VAL A 220 -9.33 -17.82 -8.02
CA VAL A 220 -10.73 -18.24 -8.18
C VAL A 220 -11.21 -18.23 -9.63
N PHE A 221 -10.71 -17.28 -10.46
CA PHE A 221 -11.19 -17.07 -11.83
C PHE A 221 -10.14 -17.39 -12.93
N PRO A 222 -9.42 -18.52 -12.91
CA PRO A 222 -8.28 -18.75 -13.83
C PRO A 222 -8.67 -18.67 -15.30
N HIS A 223 -9.84 -19.18 -15.72
CA HIS A 223 -10.30 -19.17 -17.11
C HIS A 223 -10.79 -17.78 -17.57
N THR A 224 -11.49 -17.04 -16.72
CA THR A 224 -11.95 -15.68 -17.02
C THR A 224 -10.77 -14.71 -17.14
N ILE A 225 -9.74 -14.95 -16.34
CA ILE A 225 -8.50 -14.17 -16.32
C ILE A 225 -7.76 -14.25 -17.66
N GLU A 226 -7.72 -15.41 -18.31
CA GLU A 226 -6.97 -15.59 -19.57
C GLU A 226 -7.38 -14.58 -20.64
N ASN A 227 -8.65 -14.20 -20.70
CA ASN A 227 -9.20 -13.32 -21.72
C ASN A 227 -9.30 -11.84 -21.29
N LEU A 228 -9.56 -11.54 -20.01
CA LEU A 228 -9.88 -10.20 -19.55
C LEU A 228 -8.79 -9.55 -18.68
N PHE A 229 -7.91 -10.36 -18.11
CA PHE A 229 -6.86 -9.85 -17.22
C PHE A 229 -5.78 -9.01 -17.94
N PRO A 230 -5.41 -9.30 -19.21
CA PRO A 230 -4.51 -8.42 -19.93
C PRO A 230 -4.99 -6.97 -19.99
N LEU A 231 -6.31 -6.77 -20.14
CA LEU A 231 -6.90 -5.43 -20.15
C LEU A 231 -6.71 -4.69 -18.81
N LEU A 232 -6.83 -5.39 -17.68
CA LEU A 232 -6.62 -4.79 -16.35
C LEU A 232 -5.14 -4.46 -16.12
N SER A 233 -4.22 -5.32 -16.57
CA SER A 233 -2.78 -5.06 -16.56
C SER A 233 -2.41 -3.83 -17.40
N ASP A 234 -2.91 -3.77 -18.62
CA ASP A 234 -2.69 -2.64 -19.53
C ASP A 234 -3.24 -1.32 -18.92
N LEU A 235 -4.41 -1.39 -18.29
CA LEU A 235 -5.00 -0.25 -17.59
C LEU A 235 -4.16 0.20 -16.38
N ALA A 236 -3.59 -0.76 -15.64
CA ALA A 236 -2.67 -0.47 -14.53
C ALA A 236 -1.37 0.19 -15.02
N LEU A 237 -0.76 -0.35 -16.08
CA LEU A 237 0.45 0.22 -16.71
C LEU A 237 0.18 1.61 -17.30
N ALA A 238 -0.93 1.77 -18.03
CA ALA A 238 -1.33 3.09 -18.56
C ALA A 238 -1.59 4.10 -17.43
N THR A 239 -2.19 3.65 -16.31
CA THR A 239 -2.37 4.50 -15.13
C THR A 239 -1.02 4.91 -14.52
N ALA A 240 -0.09 3.96 -14.36
CA ALA A 240 1.24 4.24 -13.82
C ALA A 240 1.95 5.34 -14.63
N LEU A 241 1.90 5.23 -15.96
CA LEU A 241 2.47 6.24 -16.86
C LEU A 241 1.71 7.57 -16.81
N TYR A 242 0.38 7.54 -16.89
CA TYR A 242 -0.45 8.75 -16.87
C TYR A 242 -0.21 9.59 -15.62
N VAL A 243 -0.22 8.97 -14.44
CA VAL A 243 -0.01 9.71 -13.19
C VAL A 243 1.45 10.15 -13.00
N ALA A 244 2.43 9.42 -13.59
CA ALA A 244 3.81 9.84 -13.64
C ALA A 244 3.98 11.12 -14.50
N ILE A 245 3.30 11.19 -15.66
CA ILE A 245 3.26 12.41 -16.48
C ILE A 245 2.58 13.56 -15.73
N ARG A 246 1.46 13.29 -15.05
CA ARG A 246 0.76 14.30 -14.24
C ARG A 246 1.63 14.85 -13.11
N SER A 247 2.46 14.01 -12.49
CA SER A 247 3.38 14.44 -11.44
C SER A 247 4.43 15.45 -11.89
N LEU A 248 4.81 15.46 -13.19
CA LEU A 248 5.75 16.42 -13.74
C LEU A 248 5.24 17.87 -13.72
N SER A 249 3.95 18.09 -13.82
CA SER A 249 3.34 19.42 -13.81
C SER A 249 2.83 19.85 -12.42
N GLU A 250 2.84 18.94 -11.45
CA GLU A 250 2.29 19.20 -10.11
C GLU A 250 3.28 20.02 -9.26
N ASN A 251 2.77 21.03 -8.57
CA ASN A 251 3.56 21.91 -7.72
C ASN A 251 3.26 21.73 -6.22
N GLU A 252 2.11 21.15 -5.91
CA GLU A 252 1.70 20.90 -4.52
C GLU A 252 2.38 19.62 -4.01
N PRO A 253 3.23 19.68 -2.95
CA PRO A 253 4.01 18.53 -2.50
C PRO A 253 3.16 17.32 -2.11
N ARG A 254 2.00 17.53 -1.45
CA ARG A 254 1.08 16.45 -1.09
C ARG A 254 0.56 15.71 -2.32
N ARG A 255 0.12 16.46 -3.33
CA ARG A 255 -0.42 15.88 -4.58
C ARG A 255 0.67 15.19 -5.39
N LEU A 256 1.86 15.80 -5.45
CA LEU A 256 2.99 15.19 -6.17
C LEU A 256 3.37 13.83 -5.56
N ILE A 257 3.55 13.75 -4.23
CA ILE A 257 3.85 12.47 -3.56
C ILE A 257 2.67 11.49 -3.74
N ALA A 258 1.42 11.96 -3.74
CA ALA A 258 0.26 11.12 -4.00
C ALA A 258 0.28 10.53 -5.42
N PHE A 259 0.68 11.30 -6.45
CA PHE A 259 0.86 10.79 -7.81
C PHE A 259 2.00 9.76 -7.89
N LEU A 260 3.13 10.01 -7.21
CA LEU A 260 4.22 9.04 -7.14
C LEU A 260 3.75 7.74 -6.47
N ALA A 261 3.08 7.83 -5.31
CA ALA A 261 2.55 6.67 -4.60
C ALA A 261 1.52 5.90 -5.44
N LEU A 262 0.66 6.60 -6.18
CA LEU A 262 -0.35 6.01 -7.04
C LEU A 262 0.28 5.29 -8.24
N SER A 263 1.29 5.89 -8.88
CA SER A 263 2.06 5.27 -9.95
C SER A 263 2.69 3.96 -9.49
N GLN A 264 3.40 3.97 -8.35
CA GLN A 264 4.02 2.77 -7.80
C GLN A 264 2.98 1.73 -7.34
N SER A 265 1.84 2.18 -6.83
CA SER A 265 0.71 1.31 -6.49
C SER A 265 0.10 0.60 -7.71
N ALA A 266 0.05 1.28 -8.86
CA ALA A 266 -0.39 0.69 -10.12
C ALA A 266 0.62 -0.35 -10.65
N CYS A 267 1.94 -0.11 -10.46
CA CYS A 267 2.98 -1.09 -10.78
C CYS A 267 2.82 -2.41 -9.99
N ILE A 268 2.43 -2.34 -8.69
CA ILE A 268 2.11 -3.55 -7.91
C ILE A 268 1.00 -4.35 -8.59
N LEU A 269 -0.06 -3.68 -9.05
CA LEU A 269 -1.19 -4.31 -9.68
C LEU A 269 -0.78 -4.98 -11.00
N ALA A 270 -0.07 -4.26 -11.86
CA ALA A 270 0.44 -4.79 -13.13
C ALA A 270 1.33 -6.02 -12.94
N GLY A 271 2.18 -6.03 -11.92
CA GLY A 271 3.03 -7.19 -11.60
C GLY A 271 2.25 -8.41 -11.12
N LEU A 272 1.21 -8.22 -10.28
CA LEU A 272 0.31 -9.32 -9.87
C LEU A 272 -0.46 -9.90 -11.07
N GLU A 273 -0.82 -9.06 -12.02
CA GLU A 273 -1.59 -9.40 -13.20
C GLU A 273 -0.74 -10.01 -14.32
N SER A 274 0.58 -9.85 -14.27
CA SER A 274 1.51 -10.44 -15.25
C SER A 274 1.48 -11.96 -15.27
N ARG A 275 1.08 -12.59 -14.16
CA ARG A 275 1.03 -14.06 -14.00
C ARG A 275 2.39 -14.76 -14.18
N THR A 276 3.47 -14.02 -14.26
CA THR A 276 4.84 -14.55 -14.27
C THR A 276 5.34 -14.73 -12.83
N THR A 277 6.29 -15.63 -12.62
CA THR A 277 6.89 -15.82 -11.27
C THR A 277 7.63 -14.56 -10.83
N GLU A 278 8.37 -13.99 -11.75
CA GLU A 278 9.14 -12.75 -11.56
C GLU A 278 8.21 -11.57 -11.26
N GLY A 279 7.17 -11.38 -12.06
CA GLY A 279 6.25 -10.24 -11.90
C GLY A 279 5.46 -10.29 -10.59
N ILE A 280 4.95 -11.47 -10.21
CA ILE A 280 4.24 -11.64 -8.93
C ILE A 280 5.20 -11.46 -7.75
N THR A 281 6.39 -12.06 -7.80
CA THR A 281 7.42 -11.90 -6.75
C THR A 281 7.83 -10.43 -6.64
N GLY A 282 8.11 -9.79 -7.77
CA GLY A 282 8.41 -8.37 -7.85
C GLY A 282 7.30 -7.51 -7.26
N ALA A 283 6.04 -7.79 -7.56
CA ALA A 283 4.89 -7.07 -7.02
C ALA A 283 4.77 -7.18 -5.49
N LEU A 284 4.98 -8.38 -4.93
CA LEU A 284 4.93 -8.59 -3.49
C LEU A 284 6.09 -7.88 -2.75
N VAL A 285 7.30 -7.90 -3.30
CA VAL A 285 8.44 -7.16 -2.76
C VAL A 285 8.21 -5.65 -2.93
N HIS A 286 7.71 -5.23 -4.08
CA HIS A 286 7.42 -3.83 -4.36
C HIS A 286 6.33 -3.25 -3.44
N TRP A 287 5.33 -4.04 -3.08
CA TRP A 287 4.33 -3.67 -2.07
C TRP A 287 4.98 -3.27 -0.74
N ILE A 288 5.95 -4.07 -0.27
CA ILE A 288 6.70 -3.79 0.96
C ILE A 288 7.42 -2.45 0.85
N VAL A 289 8.16 -2.25 -0.24
CA VAL A 289 8.95 -1.03 -0.45
C VAL A 289 8.07 0.21 -0.57
N VAL A 290 7.02 0.14 -1.38
CA VAL A 290 6.09 1.26 -1.58
C VAL A 290 5.46 1.68 -0.25
N SER A 291 5.03 0.70 0.57
CA SER A 291 4.42 1.00 1.87
C SER A 291 5.38 1.71 2.83
N VAL A 292 6.63 1.26 2.92
CA VAL A 292 7.63 1.88 3.81
C VAL A 292 8.07 3.25 3.27
N SER A 293 8.38 3.34 1.98
CA SER A 293 8.91 4.57 1.38
C SER A 293 7.87 5.69 1.32
N THR A 294 6.64 5.39 0.95
CA THR A 294 5.56 6.40 0.91
C THR A 294 5.19 6.88 2.30
N MET A 295 5.15 5.98 3.29
CA MET A 295 4.91 6.39 4.67
C MET A 295 6.04 7.28 5.21
N GLY A 296 7.30 6.97 4.88
CA GLY A 296 8.45 7.82 5.21
C GLY A 296 8.33 9.20 4.56
N LEU A 297 8.02 9.28 3.26
CA LEU A 297 7.84 10.54 2.55
C LEU A 297 6.70 11.38 3.13
N PHE A 298 5.52 10.81 3.34
CA PHE A 298 4.38 11.51 3.91
C PHE A 298 4.64 11.91 5.38
N GLY A 299 5.36 11.05 6.13
CA GLY A 299 5.78 11.35 7.50
C GLY A 299 6.68 12.59 7.54
N VAL A 300 7.75 12.60 6.73
CA VAL A 300 8.67 13.75 6.66
C VAL A 300 7.95 14.99 6.15
N LEU A 301 7.13 14.88 5.09
CA LEU A 301 6.35 16.02 4.59
C LEU A 301 5.49 16.63 5.70
N ARG A 302 4.76 15.80 6.47
CA ARG A 302 3.91 16.29 7.57
C ARG A 302 4.73 16.95 8.68
N LEU A 303 5.91 16.43 8.98
CA LEU A 303 6.83 17.06 9.92
C LEU A 303 7.29 18.45 9.44
N LEU A 304 7.57 18.59 8.14
CA LEU A 304 7.94 19.89 7.54
C LEU A 304 6.76 20.89 7.58
N GLU A 305 5.56 20.43 7.22
CA GLU A 305 4.35 21.27 7.26
C GLU A 305 4.04 21.83 8.65
N VAL A 306 4.19 21.01 9.68
CA VAL A 306 3.96 21.47 11.08
C VAL A 306 5.04 22.43 11.54
N ARG A 307 6.27 22.32 11.03
CA ARG A 307 7.41 23.18 11.41
C ARG A 307 7.49 24.47 10.62
N PHE A 308 7.23 24.41 9.32
CA PHE A 308 7.46 25.53 8.40
C PHE A 308 6.17 26.13 7.81
N GLY A 309 5.01 25.59 8.18
CA GLY A 309 3.69 25.98 7.68
C GLY A 309 3.15 25.04 6.62
N GLU A 310 1.83 25.01 6.49
CA GLU A 310 1.15 24.07 5.58
C GLU A 310 1.28 24.46 4.08
N ASN A 311 1.64 25.71 3.79
CA ASN A 311 1.80 26.21 2.43
C ASN A 311 3.26 26.03 1.94
N LEU A 312 3.70 24.78 1.83
CA LEU A 312 4.99 24.43 1.23
C LEU A 312 4.92 24.41 -0.32
N THR A 313 4.09 25.27 -0.91
CA THR A 313 3.91 25.33 -2.36
C THR A 313 5.24 25.58 -3.07
N ALA A 314 5.59 24.70 -3.99
CA ALA A 314 6.87 24.67 -4.65
C ALA A 314 7.00 25.67 -5.83
N GLY A 315 6.51 26.89 -5.64
CA GLY A 315 6.71 27.97 -6.64
C GLY A 315 8.14 28.50 -6.68
N THR A 316 8.86 28.44 -5.52
CA THR A 316 10.24 28.90 -5.37
C THR A 316 11.05 27.91 -4.55
N HIS A 317 12.36 27.88 -4.71
CA HIS A 317 13.26 27.06 -3.90
C HIS A 317 13.19 27.51 -2.42
N LEU A 318 12.78 26.59 -1.53
CA LEU A 318 12.54 26.93 -0.12
C LEU A 318 13.80 26.88 0.75
N GLY A 319 14.86 26.16 0.32
CA GLY A 319 16.12 26.04 1.04
C GLY A 319 16.02 25.37 2.42
N LEU A 320 15.06 24.44 2.59
CA LEU A 320 14.77 23.81 3.89
C LEU A 320 15.91 22.94 4.40
N ALA A 321 16.83 22.47 3.54
CA ALA A 321 17.99 21.70 3.99
C ALA A 321 18.90 22.51 4.93
N GLY A 322 18.92 23.85 4.82
CA GLY A 322 19.65 24.71 5.74
C GLY A 322 19.02 24.81 7.15
N HIS A 323 17.77 24.39 7.31
CA HIS A 323 17.03 24.44 8.58
C HIS A 323 16.76 23.04 9.16
N ALA A 324 16.55 22.04 8.29
CA ALA A 324 16.19 20.67 8.65
C ALA A 324 17.00 19.66 7.82
N PRO A 325 18.33 19.59 7.97
CA PRO A 325 19.19 18.74 7.15
C PRO A 325 18.90 17.24 7.34
N ARG A 326 18.56 16.79 8.55
CA ARG A 326 18.23 15.38 8.82
C ARG A 326 16.94 14.96 8.11
N LEU A 327 15.90 15.80 8.19
CA LEU A 327 14.65 15.56 7.46
C LEU A 327 14.87 15.56 5.95
N ALA A 328 15.77 16.41 5.44
CA ALA A 328 16.15 16.41 4.02
C ALA A 328 16.79 15.09 3.59
N VAL A 329 17.71 14.55 4.39
CA VAL A 329 18.34 13.24 4.12
C VAL A 329 17.30 12.10 4.16
N PHE A 330 16.43 12.06 5.16
CA PHE A 330 15.38 11.04 5.22
C PHE A 330 14.43 11.13 4.02
N PHE A 331 14.00 12.34 3.67
CA PHE A 331 13.15 12.56 2.49
C PHE A 331 13.82 12.09 1.21
N LEU A 332 15.10 12.43 1.03
CA LEU A 332 15.88 12.03 -0.14
C LEU A 332 15.96 10.50 -0.25
N ILE A 333 16.32 9.80 0.83
CA ILE A 333 16.52 8.36 0.79
C ILE A 333 15.18 7.62 0.56
N PHE A 334 14.09 8.02 1.22
CA PHE A 334 12.79 7.40 0.97
C PHE A 334 12.30 7.65 -0.46
N GLY A 335 12.54 8.85 -1.00
CA GLY A 335 12.18 9.14 -2.38
C GLY A 335 13.02 8.37 -3.39
N LEU A 336 14.32 8.30 -3.20
CA LEU A 336 15.21 7.48 -4.02
C LEU A 336 14.85 5.98 -3.94
N ALA A 337 14.49 5.52 -2.76
CA ALA A 337 13.98 4.17 -2.57
C ALA A 337 12.64 3.97 -3.30
N LEU A 338 11.74 4.96 -3.33
CA LEU A 338 10.47 4.85 -4.04
C LEU A 338 10.66 4.78 -5.57
N VAL A 339 11.60 5.52 -6.11
CA VAL A 339 11.86 5.59 -7.57
C VAL A 339 12.87 4.54 -8.07
N GLY A 340 13.39 3.67 -7.21
CA GLY A 340 14.19 2.52 -7.62
C GLY A 340 15.68 2.81 -7.80
N LEU A 341 16.28 3.62 -6.91
CA LEU A 341 17.73 3.82 -6.94
C LEU A 341 18.47 2.49 -6.72
N PRO A 342 19.50 2.16 -7.52
CA PRO A 342 20.40 1.03 -7.26
C PRO A 342 20.95 1.04 -5.81
N GLY A 343 20.97 -0.13 -5.16
CA GLY A 343 21.32 -0.26 -3.74
C GLY A 343 20.13 -0.16 -2.79
N THR A 344 18.92 0.08 -3.29
CA THR A 344 17.68 -0.02 -2.51
C THR A 344 16.87 -1.26 -2.90
N LEU A 345 16.03 -1.75 -1.99
CA LEU A 345 15.16 -2.90 -2.23
C LEU A 345 14.20 -2.66 -3.42
N SER A 346 13.84 -1.41 -3.68
CA SER A 346 12.98 -1.05 -4.81
C SER A 346 13.61 -1.37 -6.15
N PHE A 347 14.91 -1.17 -6.31
CA PHE A 347 15.61 -1.52 -7.54
C PHE A 347 15.40 -3.00 -7.89
N CYS A 348 15.63 -3.90 -6.93
CA CYS A 348 15.41 -5.33 -7.13
C CYS A 348 13.94 -5.67 -7.45
N SER A 349 13.00 -5.02 -6.76
CA SER A 349 11.58 -5.28 -7.02
C SER A 349 11.11 -4.76 -8.37
N GLN A 350 11.60 -3.60 -8.79
CA GLN A 350 11.28 -3.02 -10.10
C GLN A 350 11.90 -3.80 -11.25
N ASP A 351 13.12 -4.32 -11.07
CA ASP A 351 13.76 -5.21 -12.04
C ASP A 351 12.93 -6.46 -12.29
N LEU A 352 12.49 -7.15 -11.22
CA LEU A 352 11.58 -8.29 -11.32
C LEU A 352 10.23 -7.92 -11.95
N LEU A 353 9.68 -6.74 -11.64
CA LEU A 353 8.44 -6.24 -12.25
C LEU A 353 8.60 -6.01 -13.74
N ILE A 354 9.67 -5.35 -14.16
CA ILE A 354 9.95 -5.07 -15.57
C ILE A 354 10.08 -6.37 -16.35
N HIS A 355 10.89 -7.32 -15.87
CA HIS A 355 11.04 -8.63 -16.51
C HIS A 355 9.70 -9.38 -16.59
N GLY A 356 8.97 -9.47 -15.49
CA GLY A 356 7.70 -10.18 -15.46
C GLY A 356 6.61 -9.54 -16.32
N THR A 357 6.52 -8.21 -16.37
CA THR A 357 5.54 -7.51 -17.22
C THR A 357 5.91 -7.58 -18.69
N LEU A 358 7.19 -7.50 -19.05
CA LEU A 358 7.65 -7.66 -20.45
C LEU A 358 7.43 -9.07 -20.99
N GLN A 359 7.55 -10.10 -20.15
CA GLN A 359 7.24 -11.49 -20.54
C GLN A 359 5.76 -11.67 -20.89
N SER A 360 4.86 -11.07 -20.12
CA SER A 360 3.42 -11.20 -20.32
C SER A 360 2.83 -10.20 -21.31
N HIS A 361 3.37 -9.00 -21.35
CA HIS A 361 2.90 -7.85 -22.13
C HIS A 361 4.09 -7.14 -22.82
N PRO A 362 4.66 -7.68 -23.92
CA PRO A 362 5.89 -7.14 -24.50
C PRO A 362 5.80 -5.67 -24.96
N GLN A 363 4.62 -5.22 -25.38
CA GLN A 363 4.41 -3.85 -25.86
C GLN A 363 4.10 -2.89 -24.70
N THR A 364 3.08 -3.19 -23.90
CA THR A 364 2.61 -2.32 -22.82
C THR A 364 3.52 -2.37 -21.60
N GLY A 365 4.28 -3.46 -21.39
CA GLY A 365 5.28 -3.59 -20.35
C GLY A 365 6.39 -2.52 -20.42
N LEU A 366 6.67 -1.96 -21.63
CA LEU A 366 7.59 -0.82 -21.80
C LEU A 366 7.12 0.47 -21.13
N LEU A 367 5.83 0.59 -20.82
CA LEU A 367 5.29 1.74 -20.08
C LEU A 367 5.83 1.82 -18.64
N LEU A 368 6.20 0.67 -18.06
CA LEU A 368 6.69 0.59 -16.69
C LEU A 368 8.02 1.32 -16.48
N PRO A 369 9.12 1.00 -17.20
CA PRO A 369 10.39 1.72 -17.04
C PRO A 369 10.27 3.21 -17.41
N ILE A 370 9.42 3.58 -18.35
CA ILE A 370 9.15 4.99 -18.67
C ILE A 370 8.49 5.69 -17.49
N ALA A 371 7.47 5.09 -16.88
CA ALA A 371 6.80 5.64 -15.71
C ALA A 371 7.77 5.81 -14.53
N ILE A 372 8.65 4.82 -14.28
CA ILE A 372 9.68 4.88 -13.24
C ILE A 372 10.63 6.05 -13.47
N ALA A 373 11.12 6.25 -14.71
CA ALA A 373 12.01 7.36 -15.06
C ALA A 373 11.33 8.73 -14.84
N LEU A 374 10.07 8.88 -15.25
CA LEU A 374 9.31 10.12 -15.05
C LEU A 374 9.05 10.38 -13.55
N ASN A 375 8.78 9.35 -12.77
CA ASN A 375 8.64 9.47 -11.31
C ASN A 375 9.96 9.94 -10.67
N ALA A 376 11.11 9.46 -11.14
CA ALA A 376 12.41 9.92 -10.64
C ALA A 376 12.62 11.41 -10.94
N VAL A 377 12.34 11.86 -12.15
CA VAL A 377 12.42 13.30 -12.53
C VAL A 377 11.51 14.14 -11.63
N SER A 378 10.26 13.72 -11.42
CA SER A 378 9.29 14.43 -10.59
C SER A 378 9.74 14.50 -9.13
N PHE A 379 10.28 13.41 -8.60
CA PHE A 379 10.80 13.38 -7.23
C PHE A 379 12.00 14.32 -7.06
N PHE A 380 13.00 14.29 -7.97
CA PHE A 380 14.14 15.18 -7.90
C PHE A 380 13.73 16.64 -8.01
N ARG A 381 12.76 16.96 -8.88
CA ARG A 381 12.18 18.30 -8.98
C ARG A 381 11.54 18.73 -7.64
N LEU A 382 10.77 17.86 -6.99
CA LEU A 382 10.19 18.14 -5.68
C LEU A 382 11.28 18.37 -4.64
N PHE A 383 12.27 17.48 -4.58
CA PHE A 383 13.38 17.56 -3.63
C PHE A 383 14.15 18.87 -3.78
N THR A 384 14.53 19.23 -5.01
CA THR A 384 15.28 20.46 -5.27
C THR A 384 14.50 21.71 -4.87
N ARG A 385 13.20 21.73 -5.10
CA ARG A 385 12.33 22.86 -4.72
C ARG A 385 12.13 23.01 -3.22
N LEU A 386 11.96 21.90 -2.50
CA LEU A 386 11.77 21.95 -1.05
C LEU A 386 13.08 22.23 -0.30
N PHE A 387 14.14 21.54 -0.67
CA PHE A 387 15.33 21.47 0.18
C PHE A 387 16.49 22.32 -0.29
N LEU A 388 16.65 22.52 -1.59
CA LEU A 388 17.76 23.30 -2.14
C LEU A 388 17.39 24.78 -2.31
N GLY A 389 18.43 25.62 -2.44
CA GLY A 389 18.28 27.07 -2.56
C GLY A 389 18.87 27.83 -1.40
N LYS A 390 18.75 29.16 -1.43
CA LYS A 390 19.25 30.03 -0.37
C LYS A 390 18.42 29.87 0.90
N ARG A 391 19.10 29.75 2.03
CA ARG A 391 18.47 29.71 3.36
C ARG A 391 17.58 30.94 3.55
N ARG A 392 16.29 30.75 3.76
CA ARG A 392 15.37 31.87 4.05
C ARG A 392 15.63 32.40 5.44
N THR A 393 15.88 33.71 5.53
CA THR A 393 15.89 34.44 6.81
C THR A 393 14.45 34.70 7.21
N GLY A 394 14.07 34.37 8.45
CA GLY A 394 12.70 34.60 8.96
C GLY A 394 12.03 33.37 9.56
N PHE A 395 12.58 32.17 9.37
CA PHE A 395 12.17 31.02 10.16
C PHE A 395 12.86 31.08 11.53
N THR A 396 12.07 31.03 12.60
CA THR A 396 12.59 30.83 13.97
C THR A 396 13.43 29.56 14.01
N VAL A 397 14.42 29.50 14.92
CA VAL A 397 15.23 28.29 15.11
C VAL A 397 14.30 27.15 15.55
N ILE A 398 13.93 26.31 14.60
CA ILE A 398 13.04 25.18 14.80
C ILE A 398 13.91 23.92 14.88
N ALA A 399 13.62 23.03 15.83
CA ALA A 399 14.31 21.75 15.93
C ALA A 399 14.15 20.96 14.63
N ASP A 400 15.24 20.46 14.09
CA ASP A 400 15.27 19.45 13.03
C ASP A 400 14.53 18.18 13.50
N ALA A 401 14.76 17.03 12.98
CA ALA A 401 14.12 15.78 13.44
C ALA A 401 14.36 15.57 14.95
N LEU A 402 13.28 15.34 15.70
CA LEU A 402 13.37 14.96 17.12
C LEU A 402 13.94 13.54 17.27
N PRO A 403 14.58 13.17 18.41
CA PRO A 403 15.16 11.83 18.58
C PRO A 403 14.20 10.69 18.24
N ARG A 404 12.94 10.77 18.69
CA ARG A 404 11.89 9.80 18.37
C ARG A 404 11.66 9.66 16.85
N GLU A 405 11.60 10.80 16.15
CA GLU A 405 11.38 10.85 14.69
C GLU A 405 12.60 10.30 13.96
N GLN A 406 13.80 10.62 14.42
CA GLN A 406 15.06 10.14 13.85
C GLN A 406 15.15 8.63 13.88
N TRP A 407 14.91 8.01 15.03
CA TRP A 407 15.05 6.57 15.19
C TRP A 407 14.09 5.79 14.29
N ILE A 408 12.84 6.21 14.21
CA ILE A 408 11.86 5.49 13.38
C ILE A 408 12.09 5.71 11.88
N LEU A 409 12.45 6.95 11.48
CA LEU A 409 12.78 7.23 10.08
C LEU A 409 14.09 6.51 9.69
N ALA A 410 15.08 6.48 10.57
CA ALA A 410 16.33 5.72 10.37
C ALA A 410 16.06 4.23 10.24
N ALA A 411 15.19 3.65 11.06
CA ALA A 411 14.81 2.24 10.93
C ALA A 411 14.17 1.94 9.55
N GLY A 412 13.28 2.81 9.06
CA GLY A 412 12.71 2.66 7.71
C GLY A 412 13.75 2.79 6.61
N VAL A 413 14.68 3.76 6.71
CA VAL A 413 15.80 3.93 5.77
C VAL A 413 16.72 2.72 5.79
N LEU A 414 17.11 2.25 6.96
CA LEU A 414 17.93 1.06 7.11
C LEU A 414 17.25 -0.16 6.47
N PHE A 415 15.96 -0.33 6.69
CA PHE A 415 15.21 -1.43 6.09
C PHE A 415 15.27 -1.41 4.56
N VAL A 416 15.03 -0.27 3.90
CA VAL A 416 15.02 -0.20 2.43
C VAL A 416 16.42 -0.31 1.82
N VAL A 417 17.46 0.19 2.51
CA VAL A 417 18.85 0.11 2.07
C VAL A 417 19.43 -1.30 2.32
N PHE A 418 19.33 -1.83 3.54
CA PHE A 418 19.80 -3.19 3.84
C PHE A 418 19.05 -4.24 3.03
N GLY A 419 17.72 -4.07 2.83
CA GLY A 419 16.95 -4.92 1.94
C GLY A 419 17.45 -4.89 0.50
N GLY A 420 17.99 -3.76 0.03
CA GLY A 420 18.62 -3.63 -1.29
C GLY A 420 20.01 -4.24 -1.38
N LEU A 421 20.80 -4.18 -0.30
CA LEU A 421 22.13 -4.81 -0.22
C LEU A 421 22.04 -6.34 -0.05
N PHE A 422 21.02 -6.82 0.64
CA PHE A 422 20.75 -8.24 0.89
C PHE A 422 19.36 -8.66 0.39
N PRO A 423 19.06 -8.52 -0.91
CA PRO A 423 17.71 -8.70 -1.44
C PRO A 423 17.15 -10.10 -1.22
N ASN A 424 18.00 -11.13 -1.22
CA ASN A 424 17.59 -12.51 -1.03
C ASN A 424 16.89 -12.76 0.32
N ALA A 425 17.18 -11.99 1.35
CA ALA A 425 16.48 -12.10 2.64
C ALA A 425 14.97 -11.80 2.54
N ILE A 426 14.57 -10.97 1.55
CA ILE A 426 13.18 -10.56 1.35
C ILE A 426 12.60 -11.21 0.08
N VAL A 427 13.37 -11.31 -1.00
CA VAL A 427 12.94 -11.85 -2.30
C VAL A 427 12.72 -13.36 -2.23
N ALA A 428 13.68 -14.12 -1.66
CA ALA A 428 13.60 -15.59 -1.66
C ALA A 428 12.36 -16.14 -0.92
N PRO A 429 11.96 -15.63 0.26
CA PRO A 429 10.69 -16.06 0.86
C PRO A 429 9.45 -15.75 0.02
N ARG A 430 9.45 -14.64 -0.75
CA ARG A 430 8.34 -14.29 -1.65
C ARG A 430 8.31 -15.17 -2.89
N LEU A 431 9.49 -15.47 -3.45
CA LEU A 431 9.61 -16.42 -4.55
C LEU A 431 9.12 -17.81 -4.15
N ALA A 432 9.59 -18.35 -3.04
CA ALA A 432 9.14 -19.65 -2.51
C ALA A 432 7.62 -19.70 -2.28
N GLN A 433 7.04 -18.59 -1.82
CA GLN A 433 5.59 -18.47 -1.65
C GLN A 433 4.84 -18.53 -3.00
N VAL A 434 5.32 -17.80 -4.01
CA VAL A 434 4.71 -17.80 -5.36
C VAL A 434 4.80 -19.18 -5.98
N GLU A 435 5.93 -19.86 -5.86
CA GLU A 435 6.13 -21.24 -6.36
C GLU A 435 5.22 -22.24 -5.64
N ALA A 436 5.07 -22.15 -4.32
CA ALA A 436 4.19 -23.02 -3.54
C ALA A 436 2.70 -22.87 -3.88
N THR A 437 2.27 -21.69 -4.34
CA THR A 437 0.86 -21.42 -4.70
C THR A 437 0.52 -21.74 -6.15
N ARG A 438 1.52 -21.94 -7.02
CA ARG A 438 1.31 -22.35 -8.41
C ARG A 438 0.98 -23.85 -8.50
N PRO A 439 -0.03 -24.25 -9.31
CA PRO A 439 -0.22 -25.64 -9.65
C PRO A 439 1.03 -26.13 -10.37
N THR A 440 1.71 -27.15 -9.85
CA THR A 440 2.88 -27.75 -10.48
C THR A 440 2.50 -28.17 -11.90
N ALA A 441 3.11 -27.58 -12.90
CA ALA A 441 2.94 -27.94 -14.32
C ALA A 441 3.30 -29.43 -14.56
N HIS A 442 4.06 -30.04 -13.66
CA HIS A 442 4.42 -31.48 -13.68
C HIS A 442 3.26 -32.44 -13.34
N ALA A 443 2.15 -31.97 -12.77
CA ALA A 443 0.97 -32.84 -12.57
C ALA A 443 0.19 -33.10 -13.86
N ARG A 444 0.39 -32.33 -14.93
CA ARG A 444 -0.26 -32.49 -16.21
C ARG A 444 0.48 -33.41 -17.20
N LEU A 445 1.67 -33.90 -16.88
CA LEU A 445 2.49 -34.75 -17.74
C LEU A 445 2.71 -36.15 -17.16
N ARG A 446 1.83 -36.65 -16.31
CA ARG A 446 1.75 -38.14 -16.16
C ARG A 446 0.89 -38.69 -17.29
N PRO A 447 1.48 -39.31 -18.31
CA PRO A 447 0.70 -40.01 -19.31
C PRO A 447 -0.09 -41.12 -18.60
N ALA A 448 -1.33 -41.29 -18.98
CA ALA A 448 -2.18 -42.45 -18.62
C ALA A 448 -1.65 -43.78 -19.18
N ALA A 449 -0.36 -44.03 -19.09
CA ALA A 449 0.36 -45.15 -19.69
C ALA A 449 0.96 -46.12 -18.66
N MET A 450 0.32 -46.27 -17.49
CA MET A 450 0.64 -47.40 -16.59
C MET A 450 -0.60 -47.88 -15.84
N GLN A 451 -1.67 -48.20 -16.61
CA GLN A 451 -2.71 -49.11 -16.20
C GLN A 451 -3.03 -50.00 -17.42
N ARG A 452 -2.17 -50.96 -17.71
CA ARG A 452 -2.46 -52.21 -18.36
C ARG A 452 -1.58 -53.31 -17.79
#